data_0a323a4254482fe626e62635585cf45c
#
_entry.id   0a323a4254482fe626e62635585cf45c
#
_cell.length_a   1.000
_cell.length_b   1.000
_cell.length_c   1.000
_cell.angle_alpha   90.00
_cell.angle_beta   90.00
_cell.angle_gamma   90.00
#
_symmetry.space_group_name_H-M   'P 1'
#
loop_
_entity.id
_entity.type
_entity.pdbx_description
1 polymer ?
#
loop_
_entity_poly.entity_id
_entity_poly.type
_entity_poly.pdbx_seq_one_letter_code
_entity_poly.pdbx_strand_id
1 'polypeptide(L)'
;MTTKITGGINIAMKVPPHQYKATIAFYRDVVGLKPFTDKAPAIGFELGPNRLWIDEAPMMSQAEVWLELFTDNFSTAADHLAKAGVVRCDVIEPLGEGFRGGWIANPANIVHMLREPDAW
;
A
#
# COMPACT_ATOMS: atom_id res chain seq x y z
N MET A 1 14.45 2.06 -23.73
CA MET A 1 13.06 1.68 -23.44
C MET A 1 12.55 2.48 -22.24
N THR A 2 11.41 3.14 -22.41
CA THR A 2 10.81 3.91 -21.32
C THR A 2 9.88 3.03 -20.51
N THR A 3 9.87 3.24 -19.20
CA THR A 3 8.88 2.63 -18.33
C THR A 3 7.86 3.69 -17.91
N LYS A 4 6.64 3.25 -17.66
CA LYS A 4 5.57 4.14 -17.22
C LYS A 4 5.23 3.81 -15.76
N ILE A 5 5.28 4.83 -14.91
CA ILE A 5 4.90 4.72 -13.50
C ILE A 5 3.84 5.79 -13.23
N THR A 6 2.72 5.38 -12.64
CA THR A 6 1.61 6.27 -12.31
C THR A 6 1.16 6.03 -10.87
N GLY A 7 0.36 6.95 -10.33
CA GLY A 7 -0.23 6.75 -9.01
C GLY A 7 -1.24 5.61 -9.00
N GLY A 8 -1.24 4.84 -7.91
CA GLY A 8 -2.21 3.78 -7.70
C GLY A 8 -3.49 4.29 -7.02
N ILE A 9 -4.31 3.36 -6.55
CA ILE A 9 -5.59 3.66 -5.90
C ILE A 9 -5.63 3.25 -4.43
N ASN A 10 -4.75 2.34 -4.01
CA ASN A 10 -4.77 1.80 -2.65
C ASN A 10 -3.82 2.57 -1.74
N ILE A 11 -4.30 2.88 -0.55
CA ILE A 11 -3.51 3.45 0.53
C ILE A 11 -3.68 2.50 1.70
N ALA A 12 -2.59 1.94 2.21
CA ALA A 12 -2.64 1.05 3.37
C ALA A 12 -2.17 1.80 4.60
N MET A 13 -3.04 1.89 5.60
CA MET A 13 -2.68 2.45 6.89
C MET A 13 -2.39 1.28 7.82
N LYS A 14 -1.14 1.10 8.19
CA LYS A 14 -0.69 0.06 9.12
C LYS A 14 -0.82 0.60 10.52
N VAL A 15 -1.64 -0.04 11.36
CA VAL A 15 -2.01 0.50 12.66
C VAL A 15 -1.65 -0.49 13.77
N PRO A 16 -0.97 -0.04 14.83
CA PRO A 16 -0.68 -0.90 15.98
C PRO A 16 -1.97 -1.45 16.61
N PRO A 17 -1.91 -2.63 17.25
CA PRO A 17 -3.11 -3.24 17.83
C PRO A 17 -3.86 -2.34 18.81
N HIS A 18 -3.14 -1.57 19.62
CA HIS A 18 -3.79 -0.72 20.63
C HIS A 18 -4.57 0.45 20.04
N GLN A 19 -4.39 0.76 18.76
CA GLN A 19 -5.06 1.87 18.08
C GLN A 19 -6.01 1.38 16.97
N TYR A 20 -6.02 0.08 16.69
CA TYR A 20 -6.67 -0.46 15.51
C TYR A 20 -8.20 -0.24 15.52
N LYS A 21 -8.87 -0.67 16.59
CA LYS A 21 -10.33 -0.55 16.69
C LYS A 21 -10.79 0.89 16.68
N ALA A 22 -10.07 1.76 17.39
CA ALA A 22 -10.42 3.19 17.45
C ALA A 22 -10.24 3.87 16.10
N THR A 23 -9.24 3.46 15.33
CA THR A 23 -9.00 4.01 14.00
C THR A 23 -10.13 3.61 13.04
N ILE A 24 -10.56 2.35 13.08
CA ILE A 24 -11.69 1.90 12.27
C ILE A 24 -12.96 2.68 12.64
N ALA A 25 -13.24 2.81 13.92
CA ALA A 25 -14.41 3.54 14.41
C ALA A 25 -14.39 5.00 13.97
N PHE A 26 -13.21 5.61 13.95
CA PHE A 26 -13.04 6.98 13.48
C PHE A 26 -13.54 7.15 12.04
N TYR A 27 -13.09 6.31 11.13
CA TYR A 27 -13.47 6.43 9.72
C TYR A 27 -14.90 5.98 9.47
N ARG A 28 -15.35 4.91 10.13
CA ARG A 28 -16.68 4.34 9.94
C ARG A 28 -17.77 5.18 10.60
N ASP A 29 -17.57 5.57 11.87
CA ASP A 29 -18.63 6.13 12.68
C ASP A 29 -18.55 7.65 12.82
N VAL A 30 -17.35 8.22 12.96
CA VAL A 30 -17.17 9.65 13.15
C VAL A 30 -17.15 10.38 11.81
N VAL A 31 -16.29 9.94 10.89
CA VAL A 31 -16.23 10.53 9.54
C VAL A 31 -17.36 10.03 8.66
N GLY A 32 -17.72 8.76 8.78
CA GLY A 32 -18.81 8.16 8.03
C GLY A 32 -18.47 7.79 6.61
N LEU A 33 -17.22 7.36 6.36
CA LEU A 33 -16.83 6.91 5.03
C LEU A 33 -17.50 5.57 4.69
N LYS A 34 -17.77 5.37 3.40
CA LYS A 34 -18.39 4.14 2.93
C LYS A 34 -17.37 2.98 2.97
N PRO A 35 -17.71 1.86 3.63
CA PRO A 35 -16.80 0.72 3.67
C PRO A 35 -16.84 -0.11 2.39
N PHE A 36 -15.71 -0.75 2.07
CA PHE A 36 -15.63 -1.81 1.06
C PHE A 36 -15.84 -3.15 1.74
N THR A 37 -16.52 -4.08 1.06
CA THR A 37 -16.80 -5.43 1.58
C THR A 37 -16.28 -6.53 0.66
N ASP A 38 -15.82 -6.17 -0.53
CA ASP A 38 -15.38 -7.13 -1.55
C ASP A 38 -14.09 -7.88 -1.19
N LYS A 39 -13.33 -7.38 -0.22
CA LYS A 39 -12.09 -8.00 0.25
C LYS A 39 -12.16 -8.42 1.72
N ALA A 40 -13.36 -8.63 2.24
CA ALA A 40 -13.50 -9.06 3.63
C ALA A 40 -12.68 -10.32 3.90
N PRO A 41 -12.05 -10.47 5.10
CA PRO A 41 -12.21 -9.63 6.29
C PRO A 41 -11.39 -8.34 6.32
N ALA A 42 -10.67 -8.00 5.26
CA ALA A 42 -9.92 -6.75 5.20
C ALA A 42 -10.88 -5.56 5.33
N ILE A 43 -10.46 -4.56 6.08
CA ILE A 43 -11.24 -3.36 6.36
C ILE A 43 -10.74 -2.23 5.46
N GLY A 44 -11.63 -1.71 4.63
CA GLY A 44 -11.30 -0.60 3.75
C GLY A 44 -12.46 0.36 3.59
N PHE A 45 -12.13 1.60 3.26
CA PHE A 45 -13.10 2.70 3.10
C PHE A 45 -12.83 3.47 1.81
N GLU A 46 -13.90 4.00 1.21
CA GLU A 46 -13.75 4.95 0.11
C GLU A 46 -13.13 6.25 0.64
N LEU A 47 -12.04 6.68 0.03
CA LEU A 47 -11.38 7.96 0.33
C LEU A 47 -11.23 8.71 -1.00
N GLY A 48 -12.32 9.36 -1.44
CA GLY A 48 -12.38 9.93 -2.78
C GLY A 48 -12.19 8.82 -3.83
N PRO A 49 -11.28 8.99 -4.80
CA PRO A 49 -11.01 7.97 -5.80
C PRO A 49 -10.15 6.82 -5.26
N ASN A 50 -9.69 6.90 -4.02
CA ASN A 50 -8.78 5.92 -3.43
C ASN A 50 -9.51 4.95 -2.52
N ARG A 51 -8.85 3.83 -2.25
CA ARG A 51 -9.27 2.87 -1.23
C ARG A 51 -8.31 2.98 -0.06
N LEU A 52 -8.83 3.34 1.11
CA LEU A 52 -8.06 3.42 2.33
C LEU A 52 -8.25 2.12 3.12
N TRP A 53 -7.19 1.34 3.25
CA TRP A 53 -7.19 0.08 3.99
C TRP A 53 -6.64 0.31 5.39
N ILE A 54 -7.30 -0.27 6.39
CA ILE A 54 -6.83 -0.22 7.78
C ILE A 54 -6.35 -1.62 8.14
N ASP A 55 -5.03 -1.77 8.27
CA ASP A 55 -4.40 -3.06 8.54
C ASP A 55 -3.83 -3.06 9.95
N GLU A 56 -4.12 -4.12 10.70
CA GLU A 56 -3.49 -4.30 12.02
C GLU A 56 -2.04 -4.74 11.83
N ALA A 57 -1.11 -4.03 12.47
CA ALA A 57 0.32 -4.29 12.36
C ALA A 57 0.89 -4.57 13.75
N PRO A 58 0.92 -5.85 14.20
CA PRO A 58 1.29 -6.20 15.57
C PRO A 58 2.71 -5.79 15.96
N MET A 59 3.60 -5.66 14.99
CA MET A 59 5.01 -5.35 15.26
C MET A 59 5.31 -3.86 15.23
N MET A 60 4.32 -3.00 15.01
CA MET A 60 4.52 -1.56 14.94
C MET A 60 4.12 -0.87 16.24
N SER A 61 4.90 0.15 16.62
CA SER A 61 4.58 1.02 17.76
C SER A 61 3.83 2.27 17.34
N GLN A 62 3.92 2.64 16.06
CA GLN A 62 3.28 3.81 15.48
C GLN A 62 2.66 3.43 14.13
N ALA A 63 1.57 4.08 13.79
CA ALA A 63 0.93 3.89 12.50
C ALA A 63 1.82 4.43 11.37
N GLU A 64 1.75 3.75 10.22
CA GLU A 64 2.39 4.18 8.98
C GLU A 64 1.37 4.16 7.86
N VAL A 65 1.58 5.03 6.88
CA VAL A 65 0.78 5.04 5.66
C VAL A 65 1.66 4.60 4.50
N TRP A 66 1.27 3.50 3.85
CA TRP A 66 1.97 2.96 2.68
C TRP A 66 1.15 3.31 1.44
N LEU A 67 1.84 3.79 0.41
CA LEU A 67 1.21 4.25 -0.82
C LEU A 67 1.34 3.21 -1.94
N GLU A 68 0.74 3.48 -3.08
CA GLU A 68 0.76 2.56 -4.21
C GLU A 68 1.11 3.28 -5.50
N LEU A 69 1.94 2.64 -6.30
CA LEU A 69 2.29 3.07 -7.65
C LEU A 69 1.98 1.94 -8.62
N PHE A 70 1.50 2.30 -9.78
CA PHE A 70 1.28 1.36 -10.88
C PHE A 70 2.38 1.49 -11.92
N THR A 71 2.71 0.37 -12.55
CA THR A 71 3.57 0.32 -13.72
C THR A 71 3.02 -0.65 -14.75
N ASP A 72 3.32 -0.42 -16.00
CA ASP A 72 2.97 -1.34 -17.09
C ASP A 72 3.90 -2.55 -17.16
N ASN A 73 5.11 -2.44 -16.60
CA ASN A 73 6.08 -3.54 -16.56
C ASN A 73 6.95 -3.41 -15.32
N PHE A 74 6.75 -4.30 -14.37
CA PHE A 74 7.43 -4.22 -13.08
C PHE A 74 8.95 -4.38 -13.23
N SER A 75 9.40 -5.32 -14.04
CA SER A 75 10.84 -5.58 -14.21
C SER A 75 11.56 -4.33 -14.74
N THR A 76 10.99 -3.69 -15.76
CA THR A 76 11.57 -2.47 -16.35
C THR A 76 11.54 -1.32 -15.36
N ALA A 77 10.42 -1.16 -14.65
CA ALA A 77 10.29 -0.11 -13.65
C ALA A 77 11.27 -0.30 -12.49
N ALA A 78 11.43 -1.53 -12.02
CA ALA A 78 12.38 -1.86 -10.95
C ALA A 78 13.82 -1.52 -11.36
N ASP A 79 14.20 -1.84 -12.60
CA ASP A 79 15.52 -1.49 -13.12
C ASP A 79 15.71 0.02 -13.18
N HIS A 80 14.72 0.74 -13.68
CA HIS A 80 14.76 2.19 -13.75
C HIS A 80 14.99 2.81 -12.37
N LEU A 81 14.23 2.36 -11.39
CA LEU A 81 14.32 2.87 -10.03
C LEU A 81 15.65 2.49 -9.36
N ALA A 82 16.13 1.26 -9.58
CA ALA A 82 17.42 0.83 -9.05
C ALA A 82 18.56 1.70 -9.55
N LYS A 83 18.54 2.06 -10.85
CA LYS A 83 19.55 2.96 -11.44
C LYS A 83 19.46 4.38 -10.85
N ALA A 84 18.31 4.77 -10.34
CA ALA A 84 18.14 6.05 -9.66
C ALA A 84 18.46 5.98 -8.16
N GLY A 85 18.87 4.82 -7.65
CA GLY A 85 19.24 4.64 -6.25
C GLY A 85 18.09 4.36 -5.31
N VAL A 86 16.93 3.96 -5.84
CA VAL A 86 15.76 3.66 -5.01
C VAL A 86 15.96 2.32 -4.29
N VAL A 87 15.64 2.30 -3.00
CA VAL A 87 15.84 1.14 -2.14
C VAL A 87 14.63 0.20 -2.23
N ARG A 88 14.92 -1.11 -2.40
CA ARG A 88 13.92 -2.17 -2.28
C ARG A 88 13.80 -2.59 -0.82
N CYS A 89 12.58 -2.86 -0.38
CA CYS A 89 12.33 -3.32 1.00
C CYS A 89 11.34 -4.51 1.03
N ASP A 90 11.53 -5.46 0.12
CA ASP A 90 10.60 -6.58 -0.09
C ASP A 90 10.43 -7.50 1.13
N VAL A 91 11.36 -7.45 2.08
CA VAL A 91 11.27 -8.27 3.30
C VAL A 91 10.22 -7.75 4.29
N ILE A 92 9.70 -6.56 4.04
CA ILE A 92 8.80 -5.88 4.98
C ILE A 92 7.44 -6.60 5.11
N GLU A 93 6.97 -7.17 4.01
CA GLU A 93 5.72 -7.93 3.99
C GLU A 93 5.77 -8.90 2.80
N PRO A 94 5.48 -10.20 3.03
CA PRO A 94 5.54 -11.16 1.92
C PRO A 94 4.46 -10.89 0.88
N LEU A 95 4.83 -11.03 -0.38
CA LEU A 95 3.92 -10.99 -1.53
C LEU A 95 3.81 -12.40 -2.09
N GLY A 96 2.68 -12.70 -2.70
CA GLY A 96 2.43 -14.02 -3.26
C GLY A 96 3.46 -14.40 -4.32
N GLU A 97 3.73 -15.69 -4.47
CA GLU A 97 4.62 -16.19 -5.51
C GLU A 97 4.10 -15.75 -6.88
N GLY A 98 5.01 -15.27 -7.73
CA GLY A 98 4.64 -14.77 -9.05
C GLY A 98 4.00 -13.39 -9.05
N PHE A 99 3.88 -12.74 -7.92
CA PHE A 99 3.31 -11.40 -7.84
C PHE A 99 4.19 -10.41 -8.63
N ARG A 100 3.56 -9.68 -9.54
CA ARG A 100 4.27 -8.71 -10.39
C ARG A 100 4.34 -7.36 -9.70
N GLY A 101 5.14 -7.28 -8.67
CA GLY A 101 5.30 -6.07 -7.87
C GLY A 101 6.33 -6.24 -6.78
N GLY A 102 6.55 -5.19 -6.03
CA GLY A 102 7.49 -5.19 -4.91
C GLY A 102 7.35 -3.92 -4.08
N TRP A 103 8.05 -3.92 -2.96
CA TRP A 103 8.05 -2.80 -2.03
C TRP A 103 9.28 -1.94 -2.26
N ILE A 104 9.08 -0.63 -2.30
CA ILE A 104 10.15 0.36 -2.36
C ILE A 104 9.94 1.41 -1.28
N ALA A 105 11.00 2.14 -0.94
CA ALA A 105 10.90 3.25 0.00
C ALA A 105 11.34 4.54 -0.71
N ASN A 106 10.65 5.63 -0.44
CA ASN A 106 11.04 6.94 -0.92
C ASN A 106 12.16 7.53 -0.02
N PRO A 107 12.73 8.70 -0.36
CA PRO A 107 13.78 9.29 0.49
C PRO A 107 13.36 9.60 1.92
N ALA A 108 12.07 9.72 2.19
CA ALA A 108 11.54 9.92 3.54
C ALA A 108 11.22 8.60 4.23
N ASN A 109 11.64 7.46 3.66
CA ASN A 109 11.39 6.10 4.16
C ASN A 109 9.91 5.73 4.22
N ILE A 110 9.09 6.34 3.37
CA ILE A 110 7.68 5.92 3.22
C ILE A 110 7.61 4.77 2.22
N VAL A 111 6.98 3.70 2.65
CA VAL A 111 6.87 2.46 1.85
C VAL A 111 5.82 2.63 0.76
N HIS A 112 6.15 2.14 -0.43
CA HIS A 112 5.25 2.11 -1.57
C HIS A 112 5.19 0.70 -2.14
N MET A 113 3.99 0.24 -2.48
CA MET A 113 3.81 -0.90 -3.35
C MET A 113 3.94 -0.42 -4.78
N LEU A 114 4.90 -0.96 -5.53
CA LEU A 114 4.98 -0.78 -6.98
C LEU A 114 4.49 -2.06 -7.63
N ARG A 115 3.41 -2.01 -8.42
CA ARG A 115 2.86 -3.21 -9.03
C ARG A 115 2.22 -2.94 -10.39
N GLU A 116 2.04 -4.01 -11.14
CA GLU A 116 1.19 -3.97 -12.32
C GLU A 116 -0.27 -3.98 -11.87
N PRO A 117 -1.16 -3.23 -12.56
CA PRO A 117 -2.54 -3.06 -12.09
C PRO A 117 -3.34 -4.35 -11.94
N ASP A 118 -3.00 -5.38 -12.69
CA ASP A 118 -3.68 -6.69 -12.68
C ASP A 118 -2.95 -7.74 -11.84
N ALA A 119 -2.00 -7.33 -10.98
CA ALA A 119 -1.23 -8.25 -10.14
C ALA A 119 -2.04 -8.87 -9.01
N TRP A 120 -3.15 -8.24 -8.58
CA TRP A 120 -4.04 -8.74 -7.52
C TRP A 120 -5.02 -9.78 -8.03
#